data_88f1c70e5e02550006cced1aa632a5d5
#
_entry.id   88f1c70e5e02550006cced1aa632a5d5
#
_cell.length_a   1.000
_cell.length_b   1.000
_cell.length_c   1.000
_cell.angle_alpha   90.00
_cell.angle_beta   90.00
_cell.angle_gamma   90.00
#
_symmetry.space_group_name_H-M   'P 1'
#
loop_
_entity.id
_entity.type
_entity.pdbx_description
1 polymer ?
#
loop_
_entity_poly.entity_id
_entity_poly.type
_entity_poly.pdbx_seq_one_letter_code
_entity_poly.pdbx_strand_id
1 'polypeptide(L)'
;MDSILKSYLQIFFSFTILFIALTSSGCTRLYFGPNNVPKFSTTQPNELGPTVSVWEDGLRTSGDRNEFEWWYLDAKLDDGSVLVTYFWKVHFIGDQYFIGFNYRDKNGNDFFKLKYFRSKDVSFSSDSCDVVYGNNSFKGNLQNYTIKIDPDDFDGIGINLNLKSTLKPYRPQDGIIKAGDDYFAWLSAVPNGVVSGDLIVNGEKTRLSGSGYHDHNWGNTPLQYLFDNWVWFRGEIEDKTIVAAVLYMTDKRGGYDVPILYIADSSKVHVNKFGEDGLYTRKSTRITDLYNKHNEPLFRELDMITEDGFKVNIIGHSVIDNSNLFKRGRMPYPIRLAMGAAKIDPFYTRFDSEMSLSIEGETPKTGFGVFEIMDLK
;
A
#
# COMPACT_ATOMS: atom_id res chain seq x y z
N MET A 1 5.46 -7.97 49.27
CA MET A 1 4.60 -7.92 48.05
C MET A 1 4.17 -6.50 47.68
N ASP A 2 4.08 -5.59 48.65
CA ASP A 2 3.61 -4.19 48.40
C ASP A 2 4.63 -3.23 47.76
N SER A 3 5.93 -3.47 47.91
CA SER A 3 6.96 -2.58 47.32
C SER A 3 7.12 -2.74 45.82
N ILE A 4 6.97 -3.96 45.35
CA ILE A 4 7.09 -4.30 43.90
C ILE A 4 5.87 -3.76 43.15
N LEU A 5 4.67 -3.88 43.69
CA LEU A 5 3.45 -3.37 43.10
C LEU A 5 3.44 -1.83 43.02
N LYS A 6 3.98 -1.12 44.02
CA LYS A 6 4.15 0.34 44.00
C LYS A 6 5.19 0.78 42.91
N SER A 7 6.27 0.04 42.72
CA SER A 7 7.23 0.31 41.67
C SER A 7 6.60 0.16 40.27
N TYR A 8 5.80 -0.87 40.04
CA TYR A 8 5.11 -1.05 38.73
C TYR A 8 4.06 0.03 38.48
N LEU A 9 3.31 0.45 39.53
CA LEU A 9 2.36 1.57 39.42
C LEU A 9 3.09 2.90 39.11
N GLN A 10 4.22 3.19 39.76
CA GLN A 10 5.01 4.40 39.49
C GLN A 10 5.61 4.39 38.09
N ILE A 11 6.08 3.26 37.61
CA ILE A 11 6.57 3.11 36.23
C ILE A 11 5.42 3.33 35.24
N PHE A 12 4.24 2.75 35.50
CA PHE A 12 3.06 2.93 34.67
C PHE A 12 2.58 4.39 34.64
N PHE A 13 2.55 5.06 35.78
CA PHE A 13 2.19 6.50 35.88
C PHE A 13 3.25 7.40 35.23
N SER A 14 4.53 7.09 35.35
CA SER A 14 5.62 7.83 34.70
C SER A 14 5.57 7.66 33.18
N PHE A 15 5.22 6.50 32.66
CA PHE A 15 4.99 6.27 31.23
C PHE A 15 3.77 7.04 30.70
N THR A 16 2.70 7.14 31.49
CA THR A 16 1.48 7.87 31.11
C THR A 16 1.73 9.39 31.08
N ILE A 17 2.50 9.93 32.04
CA ILE A 17 2.85 11.36 32.08
C ILE A 17 3.87 11.70 30.97
N LEU A 18 4.83 10.82 30.68
CA LEU A 18 5.78 11.00 29.58
C LEU A 18 5.07 10.97 28.22
N PHE A 19 4.02 10.15 28.08
CA PHE A 19 3.19 10.08 26.89
C PHE A 19 2.39 11.38 26.65
N ILE A 20 1.90 12.02 27.72
CA ILE A 20 1.16 13.31 27.63
C ILE A 20 2.13 14.48 27.35
N ALA A 21 3.34 14.45 27.87
CA ALA A 21 4.34 15.52 27.65
C ALA A 21 4.92 15.53 26.22
N LEU A 22 4.99 14.38 25.55
CA LEU A 22 5.48 14.24 24.17
C LEU A 22 4.47 14.73 23.11
N THR A 23 3.20 14.92 23.48
CA THR A 23 2.17 15.45 22.58
C THR A 23 2.18 16.96 22.40
N SER A 24 2.98 17.68 23.20
CA SER A 24 3.03 19.16 23.19
C SER A 24 4.14 19.77 22.31
N SER A 25 5.11 18.99 21.88
CA SER A 25 6.16 19.48 20.99
C SER A 25 5.92 18.97 19.57
N GLY A 26 5.51 19.82 18.69
CA GLY A 26 5.39 19.85 17.22
C GLY A 26 5.68 18.64 16.33
N CYS A 27 5.93 17.46 16.88
CA CYS A 27 6.20 16.21 16.17
C CYS A 27 4.93 15.38 16.06
N THR A 28 4.66 14.87 14.91
CA THR A 28 3.68 13.84 14.53
C THR A 28 2.66 13.48 15.63
N ARG A 29 1.54 14.17 15.67
CA ARG A 29 0.49 13.91 16.68
C ARG A 29 -0.32 12.70 16.23
N LEU A 30 -0.22 11.62 16.99
CA LEU A 30 -1.24 10.58 16.98
C LEU A 30 -2.49 11.14 17.65
N TYR A 31 -3.64 11.04 17.00
CA TYR A 31 -4.90 11.51 17.55
C TYR A 31 -5.60 10.36 18.26
N PHE A 32 -5.66 10.44 19.61
CA PHE A 32 -6.43 9.52 20.42
C PHE A 32 -7.79 10.15 20.71
N GLY A 33 -8.84 9.44 20.40
CA GLY A 33 -10.20 9.91 20.67
C GLY A 33 -11.24 8.84 20.37
N PRO A 34 -12.48 9.03 20.81
CA PRO A 34 -13.56 8.15 20.41
C PRO A 34 -13.71 8.19 18.90
N ASN A 35 -14.04 7.06 18.32
CA ASN A 35 -14.38 6.97 16.90
C ASN A 35 -15.66 7.80 16.65
N ASN A 36 -15.50 8.99 16.05
CA ASN A 36 -16.61 9.87 15.70
C ASN A 36 -17.03 9.73 14.24
N VAL A 37 -16.37 8.85 13.46
CA VAL A 37 -16.80 8.55 12.11
C VAL A 37 -18.06 7.71 12.17
N PRO A 38 -19.13 8.08 11.48
CA PRO A 38 -20.34 7.27 11.44
C PRO A 38 -20.02 5.83 11.02
N LYS A 39 -20.59 4.86 11.73
CA LYS A 39 -20.53 3.48 11.26
C LYS A 39 -21.38 3.34 10.02
N PHE A 40 -20.79 2.78 8.97
CA PHE A 40 -21.48 2.50 7.72
C PHE A 40 -21.88 1.02 7.66
N SER A 41 -22.99 0.74 7.02
CA SER A 41 -23.27 -0.63 6.58
C SER A 41 -22.29 -0.96 5.47
N THR A 42 -21.37 -1.87 5.75
CA THR A 42 -20.36 -2.31 4.77
C THR A 42 -20.82 -3.58 4.10
N THR A 43 -20.43 -3.75 2.85
CA THR A 43 -20.63 -5.01 2.14
C THR A 43 -19.80 -6.09 2.80
N GLN A 44 -20.45 -7.22 3.11
CA GLN A 44 -19.73 -8.38 3.63
C GLN A 44 -18.78 -8.94 2.56
N PRO A 45 -17.63 -9.54 2.94
CA PRO A 45 -16.68 -10.07 1.98
C PRO A 45 -17.25 -10.99 0.90
N ASN A 46 -18.29 -11.75 1.21
CA ASN A 46 -18.96 -12.67 0.30
C ASN A 46 -20.08 -12.05 -0.53
N GLU A 47 -20.34 -10.75 -0.39
CA GLU A 47 -21.37 -10.03 -1.15
C GLU A 47 -20.81 -9.38 -2.43
N LEU A 48 -19.49 -9.43 -2.65
CA LEU A 48 -18.87 -8.89 -3.86
C LEU A 48 -19.31 -9.71 -5.08
N GLY A 49 -19.89 -9.01 -6.06
CA GLY A 49 -20.41 -9.62 -7.29
C GLY A 49 -19.30 -10.05 -8.27
N PRO A 50 -19.68 -10.62 -9.42
CA PRO A 50 -18.71 -11.08 -10.43
C PRO A 50 -17.97 -9.93 -11.14
N THR A 51 -18.51 -8.71 -11.07
CA THR A 51 -17.93 -7.51 -11.68
C THR A 51 -17.70 -6.46 -10.61
N VAL A 52 -16.63 -5.67 -10.79
CA VAL A 52 -16.31 -4.57 -9.87
C VAL A 52 -17.29 -3.43 -10.08
N SER A 53 -17.92 -2.99 -9.00
CA SER A 53 -18.84 -1.86 -8.94
C SER A 53 -18.19 -0.64 -8.34
N VAL A 54 -18.64 0.56 -8.69
CA VAL A 54 -18.05 1.83 -8.23
C VAL A 54 -18.00 1.95 -6.71
N TRP A 55 -19.00 1.44 -6.00
CA TRP A 55 -19.08 1.47 -4.54
C TRP A 55 -17.98 0.64 -3.85
N GLU A 56 -17.39 -0.36 -4.54
CA GLU A 56 -16.30 -1.17 -3.96
C GLU A 56 -15.04 -0.34 -3.68
N ASP A 57 -14.87 0.78 -4.38
CA ASP A 57 -13.78 1.73 -4.16
C ASP A 57 -14.14 2.84 -3.15
N GLY A 58 -15.34 2.81 -2.59
CA GLY A 58 -15.76 3.65 -1.47
C GLY A 58 -15.34 3.06 -0.12
N LEU A 59 -15.68 3.74 0.98
CA LEU A 59 -15.37 3.27 2.33
C LEU A 59 -15.99 1.88 2.59
N ARG A 60 -15.16 0.93 3.02
CA ARG A 60 -15.55 -0.48 3.25
C ARG A 60 -15.48 -0.89 4.72
N THR A 61 -14.76 -0.15 5.57
CA THR A 61 -14.63 -0.44 6.99
C THR A 61 -15.71 0.26 7.81
N SER A 62 -16.24 -0.44 8.84
CA SER A 62 -17.31 0.06 9.71
C SER A 62 -16.82 1.06 10.76
N GLY A 63 -15.53 1.10 11.04
CA GLY A 63 -14.90 1.76 12.17
C GLY A 63 -14.78 0.86 13.40
N ASP A 64 -14.86 -0.46 13.21
CA ASP A 64 -14.62 -1.42 14.26
C ASP A 64 -13.12 -1.54 14.59
N ARG A 65 -12.84 -2.09 15.78
CA ARG A 65 -11.46 -2.25 16.24
C ARG A 65 -10.68 -3.19 15.32
N ASN A 66 -9.43 -2.83 15.07
CA ASN A 66 -8.47 -3.55 14.23
C ASN A 66 -8.70 -3.44 12.73
N GLU A 67 -9.75 -2.75 12.29
CA GLU A 67 -9.93 -2.47 10.86
C GLU A 67 -8.89 -1.50 10.35
N PHE A 68 -8.55 -1.69 9.09
CA PHE A 68 -7.72 -0.78 8.32
C PHE A 68 -8.26 -0.63 6.90
N GLU A 69 -7.93 0.51 6.27
CA GLU A 69 -8.31 0.81 4.90
C GLU A 69 -7.37 1.83 4.30
N TRP A 70 -7.00 1.67 3.04
CA TRP A 70 -6.22 2.68 2.34
C TRP A 70 -6.50 2.74 0.85
N TRP A 71 -6.39 3.94 0.29
CA TRP A 71 -6.40 4.24 -1.14
C TRP A 71 -4.98 4.64 -1.53
N TYR A 72 -4.41 3.93 -2.49
CA TYR A 72 -3.03 4.06 -2.92
C TYR A 72 -2.94 4.52 -4.36
N LEU A 73 -2.02 5.40 -4.67
CA LEU A 73 -1.60 5.79 -6.02
C LEU A 73 -0.09 5.65 -6.14
N ASP A 74 0.38 5.04 -7.21
CA ASP A 74 1.72 5.24 -7.71
C ASP A 74 1.67 5.77 -9.15
N ALA A 75 2.66 6.60 -9.51
CA ALA A 75 2.82 7.11 -10.86
C ALA A 75 4.30 7.15 -11.24
N LYS A 76 4.60 6.62 -12.43
CA LYS A 76 5.88 6.80 -13.12
C LYS A 76 5.67 7.87 -14.17
N LEU A 77 6.41 8.98 -14.03
CA LEU A 77 6.26 10.13 -14.88
C LEU A 77 7.19 10.07 -16.09
N ASP A 78 6.82 10.75 -17.16
CA ASP A 78 7.55 10.72 -18.45
C ASP A 78 8.95 11.32 -18.34
N ASP A 79 9.20 12.17 -17.35
CA ASP A 79 10.51 12.75 -17.07
C ASP A 79 11.43 11.83 -16.24
N GLY A 80 10.93 10.66 -15.82
CA GLY A 80 11.61 9.69 -14.96
C GLY A 80 11.37 9.88 -13.47
N SER A 81 10.60 10.89 -13.07
CA SER A 81 10.19 11.07 -11.68
C SER A 81 9.17 10.01 -11.25
N VAL A 82 9.09 9.75 -9.95
CA VAL A 82 8.14 8.81 -9.35
C VAL A 82 7.36 9.49 -8.25
N LEU A 83 6.07 9.21 -8.20
CA LEU A 83 5.17 9.76 -7.21
C LEU A 83 4.37 8.62 -6.56
N VAL A 84 4.26 8.65 -5.23
CA VAL A 84 3.43 7.72 -4.46
C VAL A 84 2.65 8.51 -3.43
N THR A 85 1.35 8.23 -3.32
CA THR A 85 0.55 8.74 -2.22
C THR A 85 -0.45 7.70 -1.76
N TYR A 86 -0.77 7.73 -0.48
CA TYR A 86 -1.77 6.86 0.10
C TYR A 86 -2.52 7.57 1.23
N PHE A 87 -3.82 7.34 1.28
CA PHE A 87 -4.72 7.84 2.31
C PHE A 87 -5.09 6.67 3.20
N TRP A 88 -4.65 6.71 4.46
CA TRP A 88 -4.83 5.62 5.42
C TRP A 88 -5.86 5.96 6.49
N LYS A 89 -6.71 4.98 6.75
CA LYS A 89 -7.56 4.88 7.95
C LYS A 89 -7.18 3.59 8.67
N VAL A 90 -6.79 3.67 9.92
CA VAL A 90 -6.45 2.48 10.72
C VAL A 90 -6.90 2.67 12.17
N HIS A 91 -7.48 1.62 12.74
CA HIS A 91 -7.83 1.60 14.15
C HIS A 91 -6.80 0.81 14.95
N PHE A 92 -5.89 1.51 15.63
CA PHE A 92 -4.86 0.88 16.47
C PHE A 92 -5.07 1.22 17.95
N ILE A 93 -4.91 2.47 18.37
CA ILE A 93 -5.30 3.00 19.67
C ILE A 93 -6.23 4.18 19.36
N GLY A 94 -7.49 3.88 19.01
CA GLY A 94 -8.39 4.82 18.36
C GLY A 94 -8.08 4.98 16.86
N ASP A 95 -8.93 5.72 16.17
CA ASP A 95 -8.80 5.96 14.75
C ASP A 95 -7.63 6.87 14.43
N GLN A 96 -6.82 6.43 13.50
CA GLN A 96 -5.72 7.19 12.93
C GLN A 96 -5.99 7.42 11.45
N TYR A 97 -5.86 8.68 11.03
CA TYR A 97 -6.03 9.10 9.65
C TYR A 97 -4.76 9.81 9.22
N PHE A 98 -4.12 9.32 8.18
CA PHE A 98 -2.91 9.97 7.67
C PHE A 98 -2.75 9.80 6.16
N ILE A 99 -2.05 10.74 5.58
CA ILE A 99 -1.59 10.67 4.20
C ILE A 99 -0.08 10.49 4.22
N GLY A 100 0.41 9.52 3.45
CA GLY A 100 1.80 9.44 3.06
C GLY A 100 1.96 10.00 1.66
N PHE A 101 2.95 10.84 1.48
CA PHE A 101 3.29 11.40 0.18
C PHE A 101 4.78 11.30 -0.05
N ASN A 102 5.16 10.65 -1.15
CA ASN A 102 6.51 10.50 -1.63
C ASN A 102 6.62 11.06 -3.05
N TYR A 103 7.60 11.89 -3.29
CA TYR A 103 7.98 12.36 -4.60
C TYR A 103 9.49 12.21 -4.76
N ARG A 104 9.91 11.47 -5.78
CA ARG A 104 11.32 11.34 -6.18
C ARG A 104 11.48 11.96 -7.55
N ASP A 105 12.29 12.99 -7.65
CA ASP A 105 12.57 13.66 -8.91
C ASP A 105 13.47 12.80 -9.83
N LYS A 106 13.59 13.21 -11.10
CA LYS A 106 14.44 12.56 -12.10
C LYS A 106 15.95 12.52 -11.74
N ASN A 107 16.38 13.35 -10.81
CA ASN A 107 17.77 13.40 -10.33
C ASN A 107 17.99 12.49 -9.10
N GLY A 108 16.92 11.86 -8.60
CA GLY A 108 16.96 10.98 -7.44
C GLY A 108 16.78 11.70 -6.09
N ASN A 109 16.46 12.99 -6.07
CA ASN A 109 16.10 13.67 -4.83
C ASN A 109 14.76 13.16 -4.34
N ASP A 110 14.72 12.67 -3.09
CA ASP A 110 13.57 12.01 -2.49
C ASP A 110 12.94 12.90 -1.42
N PHE A 111 11.65 13.13 -1.54
CA PHE A 111 10.81 13.76 -0.54
C PHE A 111 9.81 12.75 0.00
N PHE A 112 9.73 12.62 1.31
CA PHE A 112 8.73 11.78 1.96
C PHE A 112 8.20 12.46 3.23
N LYS A 113 6.86 12.47 3.37
CA LYS A 113 6.22 12.97 4.58
C LYS A 113 4.94 12.19 4.89
N LEU A 114 4.73 11.95 6.19
CA LEU A 114 3.43 11.53 6.74
C LEU A 114 2.75 12.73 7.40
N LYS A 115 1.49 12.95 7.07
CA LYS A 115 0.64 13.96 7.68
C LYS A 115 -0.57 13.29 8.33
N TYR A 116 -0.76 13.54 9.63
CA TYR A 116 -1.90 13.02 10.40
C TYR A 116 -3.03 14.05 10.45
N PHE A 117 -4.27 13.55 10.45
CA PHE A 117 -5.50 14.35 10.46
C PHE A 117 -6.39 13.92 11.63
N ARG A 118 -7.20 14.86 12.13
CA ARG A 118 -8.21 14.57 13.16
C ARG A 118 -9.46 14.00 12.50
N SER A 119 -10.23 13.18 13.20
CA SER A 119 -11.48 12.59 12.68
C SER A 119 -12.48 13.63 12.16
N LYS A 120 -12.52 14.82 12.76
CA LYS A 120 -13.40 15.93 12.28
C LYS A 120 -12.96 16.57 10.97
N ASP A 121 -11.73 16.35 10.54
CA ASP A 121 -11.12 16.93 9.34
C ASP A 121 -11.10 15.90 8.19
N VAL A 122 -11.74 14.73 8.37
CA VAL A 122 -11.81 13.68 7.35
C VAL A 122 -13.24 13.33 6.99
N SER A 123 -13.45 12.93 5.73
CA SER A 123 -14.73 12.42 5.27
C SER A 123 -14.55 11.36 4.19
N PHE A 124 -15.54 10.47 4.08
CA PHE A 124 -15.57 9.35 3.15
C PHE A 124 -16.97 9.19 2.56
N SER A 125 -17.04 8.67 1.34
CA SER A 125 -18.28 8.13 0.77
C SER A 125 -18.21 6.60 0.75
N SER A 126 -19.32 5.94 0.98
CA SER A 126 -19.48 4.49 0.76
C SER A 126 -19.87 4.13 -0.67
N ASP A 127 -20.26 5.11 -1.48
CA ASP A 127 -20.84 4.90 -2.81
C ASP A 127 -19.79 4.94 -3.93
N SER A 128 -18.64 5.54 -3.66
CA SER A 128 -17.51 5.68 -4.59
C SER A 128 -16.27 6.12 -3.83
N CYS A 129 -15.11 6.09 -4.49
CA CYS A 129 -13.92 6.74 -3.98
C CYS A 129 -14.16 8.25 -3.85
N ASP A 130 -14.46 8.71 -2.66
CA ASP A 130 -14.51 10.12 -2.28
C ASP A 130 -13.96 10.26 -0.87
N VAL A 131 -12.64 10.42 -0.80
CA VAL A 131 -11.84 10.47 0.43
C VAL A 131 -11.27 11.87 0.55
N VAL A 132 -11.55 12.55 1.67
CA VAL A 132 -11.09 13.92 1.92
C VAL A 132 -10.43 14.01 3.29
N TYR A 133 -9.19 14.51 3.33
CA TYR A 133 -8.41 14.75 4.54
C TYR A 133 -7.92 16.21 4.55
N GLY A 134 -8.64 17.08 5.27
CA GLY A 134 -8.41 18.52 5.20
C GLY A 134 -8.63 19.07 3.79
N ASN A 135 -7.59 19.65 3.20
CA ASN A 135 -7.61 20.13 1.81
C ASN A 135 -7.14 19.11 0.78
N ASN A 136 -6.80 17.89 1.23
CA ASN A 136 -6.34 16.81 0.37
C ASN A 136 -7.50 15.91 -0.01
N SER A 137 -7.48 15.35 -1.21
CA SER A 137 -8.57 14.47 -1.66
C SER A 137 -8.11 13.40 -2.64
N PHE A 138 -8.80 12.27 -2.61
CA PHE A 138 -8.72 11.19 -3.56
C PHE A 138 -10.13 10.82 -4.01
N LYS A 139 -10.50 11.12 -5.26
CA LYS A 139 -11.87 10.98 -5.74
C LYS A 139 -11.91 10.31 -7.11
N GLY A 140 -12.81 9.35 -7.28
CA GLY A 140 -12.93 8.65 -8.55
C GLY A 140 -14.12 7.70 -8.66
N ASN A 141 -14.20 7.05 -9.85
CA ASN A 141 -15.33 6.22 -10.24
C ASN A 141 -14.91 4.96 -11.06
N LEU A 142 -13.73 4.42 -10.79
CA LEU A 142 -13.08 3.31 -11.50
C LEU A 142 -12.54 3.65 -12.91
N GLN A 143 -12.93 4.79 -13.47
CA GLN A 143 -12.45 5.23 -14.79
C GLN A 143 -11.63 6.51 -14.72
N ASN A 144 -12.11 7.48 -13.95
CA ASN A 144 -11.49 8.79 -13.85
C ASN A 144 -11.32 9.15 -12.38
N TYR A 145 -10.14 9.60 -12.04
CA TYR A 145 -9.78 10.02 -10.68
C TYR A 145 -9.17 11.41 -10.68
N THR A 146 -9.41 12.13 -9.60
CA THR A 146 -8.71 13.37 -9.27
C THR A 146 -8.06 13.20 -7.90
N ILE A 147 -6.75 13.44 -7.85
CA ILE A 147 -5.95 13.33 -6.63
C ILE A 147 -5.32 14.67 -6.34
N LYS A 148 -5.60 15.21 -5.17
CA LYS A 148 -5.05 16.47 -4.70
C LYS A 148 -4.28 16.28 -3.42
N ILE A 149 -3.03 16.73 -3.39
CA ILE A 149 -2.20 16.89 -2.19
C ILE A 149 -1.90 18.38 -2.05
N ASP A 150 -2.31 18.94 -0.90
CA ASP A 150 -2.12 20.36 -0.60
C ASP A 150 -0.65 20.61 -0.20
N PRO A 151 0.08 21.50 -0.91
CA PRO A 151 1.47 21.79 -0.57
C PRO A 151 1.67 22.36 0.83
N ASP A 152 0.68 23.03 1.42
CA ASP A 152 0.77 23.57 2.79
C ASP A 152 0.90 22.46 3.84
N ASP A 153 0.34 21.27 3.57
CA ASP A 153 0.47 20.10 4.43
C ASP A 153 1.79 19.34 4.22
N PHE A 154 2.48 19.56 3.09
CA PHE A 154 3.63 18.78 2.64
C PHE A 154 4.85 19.65 2.28
N ASP A 155 5.19 20.59 3.16
CA ASP A 155 6.41 21.42 3.11
C ASP A 155 6.60 22.14 1.76
N GLY A 156 5.51 22.59 1.16
CA GLY A 156 5.50 23.31 -0.11
C GLY A 156 5.41 22.42 -1.35
N ILE A 157 5.35 21.07 -1.19
CA ILE A 157 5.23 20.13 -2.31
C ILE A 157 3.83 19.56 -2.34
N GLY A 158 3.15 19.66 -3.48
CA GLY A 158 1.80 19.14 -3.66
C GLY A 158 1.51 18.73 -5.11
N ILE A 159 0.33 18.18 -5.33
CA ILE A 159 -0.11 17.74 -6.65
C ILE A 159 -1.59 18.04 -6.89
N ASN A 160 -1.93 18.26 -8.16
CA ASN A 160 -3.27 18.14 -8.67
C ASN A 160 -3.23 17.23 -9.91
N LEU A 161 -3.61 15.97 -9.74
CA LEU A 161 -3.52 14.96 -10.78
C LEU A 161 -4.87 14.45 -11.21
N ASN A 162 -4.95 14.10 -12.49
CA ASN A 162 -6.00 13.26 -13.05
C ASN A 162 -5.36 11.91 -13.41
N LEU A 163 -6.04 10.82 -13.04
CA LEU A 163 -5.70 9.47 -13.46
C LEU A 163 -6.89 8.92 -14.25
N LYS A 164 -6.66 8.56 -15.51
CA LYS A 164 -7.66 7.95 -16.38
C LYS A 164 -7.29 6.50 -16.65
N SER A 165 -8.15 5.58 -16.23
CA SER A 165 -7.92 4.14 -16.43
C SER A 165 -7.88 3.78 -17.92
N THR A 166 -6.94 2.92 -18.28
CA THR A 166 -6.82 2.29 -19.62
C THR A 166 -7.31 0.85 -19.61
N LEU A 167 -7.49 0.26 -18.42
CA LEU A 167 -7.94 -1.09 -18.21
C LEU A 167 -9.19 -1.14 -17.33
N LYS A 168 -9.91 -2.26 -17.39
CA LYS A 168 -10.99 -2.51 -16.44
C LYS A 168 -10.41 -2.73 -15.03
N PRO A 169 -11.14 -2.35 -13.97
CA PRO A 169 -10.71 -2.64 -12.61
C PRO A 169 -10.59 -4.17 -12.42
N TYR A 170 -9.66 -4.55 -11.56
CA TYR A 170 -9.32 -5.94 -11.28
C TYR A 170 -9.31 -6.19 -9.78
N ARG A 171 -9.76 -7.36 -9.38
CA ARG A 171 -9.51 -7.92 -8.07
C ARG A 171 -9.27 -9.42 -8.17
N PRO A 172 -8.36 -9.99 -7.33
CA PRO A 172 -8.11 -11.43 -7.33
C PRO A 172 -9.36 -12.16 -6.86
N GLN A 173 -9.86 -13.10 -7.65
CA GLN A 173 -11.13 -13.82 -7.41
C GLN A 173 -12.30 -12.87 -7.08
N ASP A 174 -12.81 -12.96 -5.85
CA ASP A 174 -13.83 -12.07 -5.28
C ASP A 174 -13.20 -10.83 -4.56
N GLY A 175 -11.89 -10.67 -4.64
CA GLY A 175 -11.14 -9.57 -4.00
C GLY A 175 -10.82 -9.80 -2.53
N ILE A 176 -11.22 -10.94 -1.96
CA ILE A 176 -11.11 -11.22 -0.53
C ILE A 176 -10.15 -12.38 -0.27
N ILE A 177 -9.06 -12.11 0.45
CA ILE A 177 -8.08 -13.10 0.91
C ILE A 177 -8.40 -13.43 2.36
N LYS A 178 -9.00 -14.60 2.59
CA LYS A 178 -9.53 -15.03 3.89
C LYS A 178 -8.52 -15.88 4.66
N ALA A 179 -8.52 -15.69 6.00
CA ALA A 179 -7.81 -16.52 6.96
C ALA A 179 -8.69 -16.77 8.19
N GLY A 180 -9.62 -17.72 8.10
CA GLY A 180 -10.71 -17.91 9.07
C GLY A 180 -11.70 -16.75 8.99
N ASP A 181 -11.94 -16.09 10.13
CA ASP A 181 -12.82 -14.91 10.21
C ASP A 181 -12.10 -13.59 9.86
N ASP A 182 -10.77 -13.64 9.75
CA ASP A 182 -9.97 -12.49 9.34
C ASP A 182 -9.82 -12.45 7.82
N TYR A 183 -9.68 -11.24 7.28
CA TYR A 183 -9.50 -11.06 5.85
C TYR A 183 -8.68 -9.82 5.49
N PHE A 184 -8.12 -9.86 4.31
CA PHE A 184 -7.56 -8.75 3.55
C PHE A 184 -8.26 -8.68 2.21
N ALA A 185 -8.74 -7.51 1.85
CA ALA A 185 -9.35 -7.24 0.56
C ALA A 185 -8.45 -6.34 -0.29
N TRP A 186 -8.39 -6.64 -1.58
CA TRP A 186 -7.60 -5.91 -2.55
C TRP A 186 -8.37 -5.68 -3.84
N LEU A 187 -8.58 -4.40 -4.18
CA LEU A 187 -9.14 -3.95 -5.43
C LEU A 187 -8.11 -3.10 -6.17
N SER A 188 -7.58 -3.57 -7.28
CA SER A 188 -6.85 -2.75 -8.25
C SER A 188 -7.88 -1.97 -9.08
N ALA A 189 -8.28 -0.80 -8.58
CA ALA A 189 -9.31 0.02 -9.20
C ALA A 189 -8.87 0.61 -10.54
N VAL A 190 -7.57 0.91 -10.67
CA VAL A 190 -6.91 1.27 -11.92
C VAL A 190 -5.63 0.44 -12.08
N PRO A 191 -5.68 -0.74 -12.72
CA PRO A 191 -4.50 -1.57 -12.95
C PRO A 191 -3.42 -0.87 -13.79
N ASN A 192 -3.85 -0.01 -14.70
CA ASN A 192 -3.01 0.92 -15.46
C ASN A 192 -3.85 2.10 -15.95
N GLY A 193 -3.25 3.29 -15.96
CA GLY A 193 -3.92 4.50 -16.41
C GLY A 193 -2.95 5.60 -16.82
N VAL A 194 -3.47 6.57 -17.55
CA VAL A 194 -2.75 7.79 -17.92
C VAL A 194 -2.87 8.82 -16.81
N VAL A 195 -1.72 9.29 -16.33
CA VAL A 195 -1.62 10.38 -15.37
C VAL A 195 -1.37 11.70 -16.11
N SER A 196 -2.06 12.74 -15.69
CA SER A 196 -1.81 14.12 -16.15
C SER A 196 -2.15 15.11 -15.05
N GLY A 197 -1.49 16.26 -15.02
CA GLY A 197 -1.80 17.29 -14.03
C GLY A 197 -0.62 18.19 -13.71
N ASP A 198 -0.55 18.62 -12.47
CA ASP A 198 0.46 19.56 -12.01
C ASP A 198 1.16 19.06 -10.73
N LEU A 199 2.48 19.16 -10.71
CA LEU A 199 3.30 19.21 -9.50
C LEU A 199 3.38 20.67 -9.05
N ILE A 200 3.26 20.89 -7.76
CA ILE A 200 3.41 22.21 -7.13
C ILE A 200 4.61 22.13 -6.19
N VAL A 201 5.59 23.01 -6.40
CA VAL A 201 6.76 23.12 -5.51
C VAL A 201 6.92 24.60 -5.15
N ASN A 202 6.74 24.93 -3.86
CA ASN A 202 6.83 26.29 -3.34
C ASN A 202 5.97 27.32 -4.13
N GLY A 203 4.78 26.87 -4.58
CA GLY A 203 3.84 27.69 -5.34
C GLY A 203 4.04 27.66 -6.86
N GLU A 204 5.17 27.20 -7.34
CA GLU A 204 5.42 26.99 -8.77
C GLU A 204 4.78 25.72 -9.28
N LYS A 205 4.14 25.78 -10.45
CA LYS A 205 3.45 24.65 -11.08
C LYS A 205 4.22 24.13 -12.27
N THR A 206 4.46 22.82 -12.29
CA THR A 206 5.06 22.10 -13.42
C THR A 206 4.07 21.05 -13.91
N ARG A 207 3.82 21.00 -15.22
CA ARG A 207 2.99 19.97 -15.83
C ARG A 207 3.64 18.59 -15.69
N LEU A 208 2.80 17.62 -15.36
CA LEU A 208 3.17 16.21 -15.27
C LEU A 208 2.33 15.38 -16.24
N SER A 209 2.97 14.35 -16.79
CA SER A 209 2.32 13.24 -17.52
C SER A 209 3.06 11.95 -17.23
N GLY A 210 2.39 10.81 -17.44
CA GLY A 210 2.97 9.49 -17.21
C GLY A 210 1.92 8.40 -17.11
N SER A 211 2.35 7.23 -16.60
CA SER A 211 1.47 6.12 -16.26
C SER A 211 1.26 6.02 -14.75
N GLY A 212 0.09 5.50 -14.35
CA GLY A 212 -0.25 5.37 -12.94
C GLY A 212 -1.11 4.15 -12.64
N TYR A 213 -1.10 3.78 -11.38
CA TYR A 213 -1.81 2.67 -10.78
C TYR A 213 -2.56 3.16 -9.54
N HIS A 214 -3.74 2.62 -9.32
CA HIS A 214 -4.49 2.86 -8.10
C HIS A 214 -5.07 1.56 -7.58
N ASP A 215 -4.90 1.33 -6.28
CA ASP A 215 -5.63 0.29 -5.58
C ASP A 215 -6.28 0.79 -4.28
N HIS A 216 -7.26 0.02 -3.86
CA HIS A 216 -7.98 0.18 -2.61
C HIS A 216 -7.90 -1.12 -1.82
N ASN A 217 -7.50 -1.02 -0.57
CA ASN A 217 -7.28 -2.17 0.30
C ASN A 217 -7.96 -1.95 1.64
N TRP A 218 -8.55 -3.02 2.19
CA TRP A 218 -9.16 -2.98 3.50
C TRP A 218 -9.13 -4.35 4.18
N GLY A 219 -9.36 -4.37 5.49
CA GLY A 219 -9.41 -5.61 6.25
C GLY A 219 -9.85 -5.38 7.69
N ASN A 220 -10.10 -6.48 8.39
CA ASN A 220 -10.63 -6.48 9.75
C ASN A 220 -9.62 -6.86 10.82
N THR A 221 -8.37 -7.09 10.43
CA THR A 221 -7.30 -7.47 11.37
C THR A 221 -5.97 -6.85 10.95
N PRO A 222 -5.07 -6.48 11.89
CA PRO A 222 -3.78 -5.91 11.54
C PRO A 222 -2.96 -6.82 10.61
N LEU A 223 -2.35 -6.23 9.58
CA LEU A 223 -1.66 -6.96 8.50
C LEU A 223 -0.61 -7.96 8.99
N GLN A 224 0.15 -7.64 10.04
CA GLN A 224 1.15 -8.52 10.64
C GLN A 224 0.59 -9.77 11.32
N TYR A 225 -0.72 -9.86 11.51
CA TYR A 225 -1.39 -11.07 11.99
C TYR A 225 -1.81 -11.99 10.83
N LEU A 226 -1.93 -11.43 9.64
CA LEU A 226 -2.20 -12.19 8.41
C LEU A 226 -0.92 -12.60 7.70
N PHE A 227 -0.02 -11.65 7.47
CA PHE A 227 1.16 -11.82 6.62
C PHE A 227 2.45 -11.62 7.41
N ASP A 228 3.47 -12.42 7.08
CA ASP A 228 4.85 -12.16 7.47
C ASP A 228 5.47 -11.07 6.60
N ASN A 229 5.27 -11.21 5.29
CA ASN A 229 5.70 -10.27 4.27
C ASN A 229 4.88 -10.47 2.99
N TRP A 230 5.05 -9.56 2.03
CA TRP A 230 4.61 -9.77 0.64
C TRP A 230 5.59 -9.18 -0.35
N VAL A 231 5.52 -9.70 -1.56
CA VAL A 231 6.10 -9.07 -2.74
C VAL A 231 4.97 -8.59 -3.64
N TRP A 232 5.17 -7.45 -4.27
CA TRP A 232 4.25 -6.87 -5.22
C TRP A 232 5.01 -6.32 -6.41
N PHE A 233 4.43 -6.44 -7.59
CA PHE A 233 5.01 -5.99 -8.82
C PHE A 233 3.95 -5.39 -9.72
N ARG A 234 4.30 -4.30 -10.39
CA ARG A 234 3.56 -3.72 -11.49
C ARG A 234 4.50 -3.34 -12.62
N GLY A 235 4.15 -3.68 -13.84
CA GLY A 235 4.95 -3.31 -15.01
C GLY A 235 4.20 -3.44 -16.32
N GLU A 236 4.87 -3.02 -17.38
CA GLU A 236 4.32 -2.99 -18.72
C GLU A 236 5.29 -3.66 -19.71
N ILE A 237 4.74 -4.49 -20.57
CA ILE A 237 5.42 -5.09 -21.72
C ILE A 237 4.61 -4.82 -22.96
N GLU A 238 5.09 -3.97 -23.88
CA GLU A 238 4.35 -3.52 -25.05
C GLU A 238 2.99 -2.91 -24.65
N ASP A 239 1.89 -3.53 -25.07
CA ASP A 239 0.52 -3.13 -24.74
C ASP A 239 -0.06 -3.83 -23.50
N LYS A 240 0.71 -4.72 -22.88
CA LYS A 240 0.24 -5.51 -21.72
C LYS A 240 0.68 -4.93 -20.41
N THR A 241 -0.26 -4.85 -19.50
CA THR A 241 -0.02 -4.55 -18.08
C THR A 241 0.06 -5.85 -17.31
N ILE A 242 1.05 -5.95 -16.43
CA ILE A 242 1.24 -7.08 -15.51
C ILE A 242 1.15 -6.55 -14.08
N VAL A 243 0.26 -7.14 -13.29
CA VAL A 243 0.19 -6.96 -11.84
C VAL A 243 0.40 -8.33 -11.21
N ALA A 244 1.37 -8.43 -10.32
CA ALA A 244 1.72 -9.68 -9.67
C ALA A 244 1.97 -9.46 -8.18
N ALA A 245 1.61 -10.43 -7.35
CA ALA A 245 1.92 -10.42 -5.93
C ALA A 245 2.11 -11.84 -5.42
N VAL A 246 2.85 -11.98 -4.33
CA VAL A 246 2.84 -13.17 -3.49
C VAL A 246 2.74 -12.72 -2.04
N LEU A 247 1.67 -13.13 -1.38
CA LEU A 247 1.44 -12.83 0.02
C LEU A 247 1.84 -14.05 0.85
N TYR A 248 2.70 -13.86 1.83
CA TYR A 248 3.22 -14.94 2.69
C TYR A 248 2.47 -14.91 4.00
N MET A 249 1.55 -15.87 4.16
CA MET A 249 0.73 -15.99 5.37
C MET A 249 1.60 -16.34 6.57
N THR A 250 1.27 -15.78 7.74
CA THR A 250 1.95 -16.16 8.99
C THR A 250 1.75 -17.65 9.31
N ASP A 251 2.67 -18.26 10.02
CA ASP A 251 2.56 -19.66 10.50
C ASP A 251 1.23 -19.89 11.24
N LYS A 252 0.78 -18.92 12.02
CA LYS A 252 -0.50 -18.97 12.75
C LYS A 252 -1.72 -19.02 11.82
N ARG A 253 -1.56 -18.60 10.57
CA ARG A 253 -2.59 -18.61 9.52
C ARG A 253 -2.35 -19.71 8.49
N GLY A 254 -1.46 -20.64 8.78
CA GLY A 254 -1.19 -21.83 7.96
C GLY A 254 0.12 -21.81 7.20
N GLY A 255 0.87 -20.69 7.18
CA GLY A 255 2.22 -20.59 6.61
C GLY A 255 2.30 -20.89 5.11
N TYR A 256 1.22 -20.62 4.36
CA TYR A 256 1.17 -20.84 2.91
C TYR A 256 1.35 -19.54 2.13
N ASP A 257 1.76 -19.68 0.86
CA ASP A 257 1.91 -18.57 -0.07
C ASP A 257 0.61 -18.38 -0.87
N VAL A 258 0.24 -17.11 -1.12
CA VAL A 258 -0.90 -16.74 -1.97
C VAL A 258 -0.36 -15.98 -3.18
N PRO A 259 -0.01 -16.67 -4.28
CA PRO A 259 0.41 -16.02 -5.51
C PRO A 259 -0.78 -15.42 -6.27
N ILE A 260 -0.55 -14.29 -6.93
CA ILE A 260 -1.53 -13.56 -7.72
C ILE A 260 -0.85 -13.10 -8.99
N LEU A 261 -1.45 -13.39 -10.15
CA LEU A 261 -0.94 -12.93 -11.44
C LEU A 261 -2.10 -12.46 -12.33
N TYR A 262 -2.02 -11.21 -12.74
CA TYR A 262 -2.92 -10.57 -13.69
C TYR A 262 -2.12 -10.03 -14.86
N ILE A 263 -2.55 -10.39 -16.08
CA ILE A 263 -1.99 -9.89 -17.34
C ILE A 263 -3.15 -9.47 -18.22
N ALA A 264 -3.19 -8.21 -18.63
CA ALA A 264 -4.23 -7.69 -19.50
C ALA A 264 -3.72 -6.61 -20.45
N ASP A 265 -4.43 -6.44 -21.54
CA ASP A 265 -4.37 -5.28 -22.42
C ASP A 265 -5.74 -4.59 -22.50
N SER A 266 -5.86 -3.53 -23.28
CA SER A 266 -7.11 -2.77 -23.43
C SER A 266 -8.28 -3.59 -24.01
N SER A 267 -8.00 -4.72 -24.65
CA SER A 267 -8.99 -5.57 -25.33
C SER A 267 -9.47 -6.73 -24.45
N LYS A 268 -8.58 -7.35 -23.66
CA LYS A 268 -8.90 -8.53 -22.86
C LYS A 268 -7.95 -8.76 -21.69
N VAL A 269 -8.41 -9.61 -20.77
CA VAL A 269 -7.59 -10.24 -19.73
C VAL A 269 -7.00 -11.52 -20.31
N HIS A 270 -5.68 -11.66 -20.29
CA HIS A 270 -4.95 -12.84 -20.74
C HIS A 270 -4.76 -13.85 -19.61
N VAL A 271 -4.41 -13.36 -18.42
CA VAL A 271 -4.18 -14.16 -17.21
C VAL A 271 -4.89 -13.51 -16.04
N ASN A 272 -5.61 -14.33 -15.30
CA ASN A 272 -6.20 -13.99 -14.01
C ASN A 272 -6.10 -15.23 -13.10
N LYS A 273 -5.00 -15.33 -12.36
CA LYS A 273 -4.69 -16.48 -11.51
C LYS A 273 -4.50 -16.04 -10.07
N PHE A 274 -5.00 -16.88 -9.17
CA PHE A 274 -4.99 -16.62 -7.73
C PHE A 274 -4.75 -17.90 -6.95
N GLY A 275 -3.80 -17.88 -6.00
CA GLY A 275 -3.51 -19.01 -5.14
C GLY A 275 -3.02 -20.23 -5.94
N GLU A 276 -3.52 -21.40 -5.57
CA GLU A 276 -3.14 -22.68 -6.20
C GLU A 276 -3.87 -22.97 -7.54
N ASP A 277 -4.60 -21.98 -8.09
CA ASP A 277 -5.33 -22.13 -9.35
C ASP A 277 -4.40 -22.12 -10.58
N GLY A 278 -3.56 -23.15 -10.68
CA GLY A 278 -2.63 -23.32 -11.80
C GLY A 278 -1.56 -22.24 -11.91
N LEU A 279 -1.17 -21.63 -10.78
CA LEU A 279 -0.10 -20.64 -10.69
C LEU A 279 0.99 -21.12 -9.74
N TYR A 280 2.19 -21.23 -10.27
CA TYR A 280 3.39 -21.67 -9.55
C TYR A 280 4.38 -20.52 -9.43
N THR A 281 5.01 -20.40 -8.27
CA THR A 281 6.06 -19.40 -8.02
C THR A 281 7.39 -20.06 -7.72
N ARG A 282 8.47 -19.48 -8.21
CA ARG A 282 9.83 -19.86 -7.88
C ARG A 282 10.62 -18.60 -7.54
N LYS A 283 11.17 -18.58 -6.34
CA LYS A 283 12.08 -17.53 -5.88
C LYS A 283 13.49 -17.96 -6.18
N SER A 284 14.26 -17.11 -6.83
CA SER A 284 15.67 -17.30 -7.04
C SER A 284 16.44 -16.04 -6.64
N THR A 285 17.76 -16.19 -6.51
CA THR A 285 18.70 -15.12 -6.17
C THR A 285 18.31 -14.34 -4.90
N ARG A 286 18.73 -14.86 -3.77
CA ARG A 286 18.65 -14.13 -2.50
C ARG A 286 19.76 -13.09 -2.44
N ILE A 287 19.40 -11.82 -2.24
CA ILE A 287 20.34 -10.82 -1.76
C ILE A 287 20.22 -10.74 -0.25
N THR A 288 21.37 -10.73 0.41
CA THR A 288 21.42 -10.29 1.80
C THR A 288 21.20 -8.80 1.78
N ASP A 289 20.05 -8.34 2.28
CA ASP A 289 19.83 -6.92 2.46
C ASP A 289 20.73 -6.43 3.60
N LEU A 290 21.73 -5.64 3.24
CA LEU A 290 22.60 -4.98 4.19
C LEU A 290 21.89 -3.93 5.05
N TYR A 291 20.67 -3.58 4.70
CA TYR A 291 19.87 -2.51 5.32
C TYR A 291 18.73 -3.03 6.18
N ASN A 292 18.30 -4.28 5.98
CA ASN A 292 17.31 -4.91 6.85
C ASN A 292 18.01 -5.35 8.14
N LYS A 293 17.55 -4.83 9.28
CA LYS A 293 18.14 -5.20 10.59
C LYS A 293 17.97 -6.68 10.96
N HIS A 294 17.08 -7.38 10.29
CA HIS A 294 16.81 -8.80 10.49
C HIS A 294 17.78 -9.70 9.71
N ASN A 295 18.63 -9.13 8.83
CA ASN A 295 19.50 -9.89 7.92
C ASN A 295 18.76 -10.98 7.13
N GLU A 296 17.45 -10.81 6.94
CA GLU A 296 16.68 -11.75 6.14
C GLU A 296 17.02 -11.56 4.66
N PRO A 297 17.23 -12.65 3.94
CA PRO A 297 17.56 -12.56 2.53
C PRO A 297 16.33 -12.08 1.75
N LEU A 298 16.42 -10.91 1.12
CA LEU A 298 15.43 -10.45 0.18
C LEU A 298 15.53 -11.23 -1.13
N PHE A 299 14.38 -11.53 -1.71
CA PHE A 299 14.33 -12.09 -3.05
C PHE A 299 14.50 -10.98 -4.07
N ARG A 300 15.44 -11.16 -4.99
CA ARG A 300 15.65 -10.23 -6.10
C ARG A 300 14.99 -10.70 -7.40
N GLU A 301 14.63 -11.97 -7.46
CA GLU A 301 14.09 -12.59 -8.66
C GLU A 301 12.90 -13.47 -8.30
N LEU A 302 11.83 -13.33 -9.06
CA LEU A 302 10.59 -14.09 -8.94
C LEU A 302 10.17 -14.61 -10.31
N ASP A 303 10.02 -15.92 -10.43
CA ASP A 303 9.31 -16.57 -11.54
C ASP A 303 7.87 -16.84 -11.13
N MET A 304 6.93 -16.54 -12.03
CA MET A 304 5.53 -16.93 -11.94
C MET A 304 5.15 -17.70 -13.21
N ILE A 305 4.67 -18.90 -13.03
CA ILE A 305 4.42 -19.84 -14.16
C ILE A 305 2.98 -20.32 -14.04
N THR A 306 2.22 -20.22 -15.13
CA THR A 306 0.85 -20.72 -15.20
C THR A 306 0.79 -22.04 -15.97
N GLU A 307 -0.21 -22.89 -15.66
CA GLU A 307 -0.43 -24.17 -16.36
C GLU A 307 -0.76 -23.98 -17.84
N ASP A 308 -1.32 -22.83 -18.20
CA ASP A 308 -1.67 -22.45 -19.59
C ASP A 308 -0.51 -21.80 -20.37
N GLY A 309 0.73 -21.95 -19.86
CA GLY A 309 1.96 -21.67 -20.61
C GLY A 309 2.47 -20.24 -20.56
N PHE A 310 1.94 -19.39 -19.67
CA PHE A 310 2.52 -18.07 -19.39
C PHE A 310 3.63 -18.18 -18.35
N LYS A 311 4.74 -17.51 -18.60
CA LYS A 311 5.82 -17.37 -17.64
C LYS A 311 6.22 -15.90 -17.53
N VAL A 312 6.18 -15.37 -16.33
CA VAL A 312 6.70 -14.03 -15.97
C VAL A 312 7.93 -14.22 -15.10
N ASN A 313 9.05 -13.65 -15.51
CA ASN A 313 10.26 -13.54 -14.70
C ASN A 313 10.46 -12.07 -14.35
N ILE A 314 10.63 -11.74 -13.10
CA ILE A 314 10.81 -10.40 -12.57
C ILE A 314 12.15 -10.32 -11.87
N ILE A 315 12.99 -9.35 -12.22
CA ILE A 315 14.33 -9.15 -11.66
C ILE A 315 14.46 -7.73 -11.13
N GLY A 316 14.64 -7.57 -9.82
CA GLY A 316 14.99 -6.29 -9.22
C GLY A 316 16.46 -5.92 -9.50
N HIS A 317 16.70 -4.77 -10.10
CA HIS A 317 18.07 -4.32 -10.44
C HIS A 317 18.65 -3.40 -9.38
N SER A 318 18.15 -2.19 -9.29
CA SER A 318 18.62 -1.19 -8.34
C SER A 318 17.60 -0.93 -7.25
N VAL A 319 18.07 -0.77 -6.03
CA VAL A 319 17.21 -0.38 -4.90
C VAL A 319 16.88 1.10 -5.04
N ILE A 320 15.59 1.40 -5.20
CA ILE A 320 15.07 2.78 -5.25
C ILE A 320 14.81 3.29 -3.82
N ASP A 321 14.25 2.43 -2.97
CA ASP A 321 13.94 2.73 -1.58
C ASP A 321 14.22 1.49 -0.73
N ASN A 322 14.79 1.73 0.44
CA ASN A 322 15.00 0.69 1.44
C ASN A 322 14.91 1.36 2.81
N SER A 323 13.76 1.26 3.43
CA SER A 323 13.50 2.02 4.64
C SER A 323 12.63 1.31 5.65
N ASN A 324 12.95 1.52 6.92
CA ASN A 324 12.02 1.23 8.00
C ASN A 324 10.92 2.30 8.02
N LEU A 325 9.67 1.89 7.85
CA LEU A 325 8.54 2.81 7.70
C LEU A 325 8.33 3.70 8.94
N PHE A 326 8.58 3.18 10.13
CA PHE A 326 8.42 3.97 11.37
C PHE A 326 9.51 5.03 11.52
N LYS A 327 10.75 4.74 11.06
CA LYS A 327 11.83 5.73 11.04
C LYS A 327 11.59 6.76 9.97
N ARG A 328 11.24 6.33 8.77
CA ARG A 328 10.95 7.21 7.64
C ARG A 328 9.78 8.14 7.94
N GLY A 329 8.71 7.61 8.55
CA GLY A 329 7.55 8.39 9.02
C GLY A 329 7.83 9.25 10.26
N ARG A 330 9.07 9.27 10.77
CA ARG A 330 9.47 10.03 11.97
C ARG A 330 8.62 9.71 13.20
N MET A 331 8.16 8.45 13.31
CA MET A 331 7.41 8.01 14.49
C MET A 331 8.25 8.22 15.76
N PRO A 332 7.68 8.75 16.84
CA PRO A 332 8.41 9.01 18.09
C PRO A 332 9.12 7.76 18.64
N TYR A 333 10.35 7.93 19.11
CA TYR A 333 11.19 6.82 19.58
C TYR A 333 10.52 5.90 20.59
N PRO A 334 9.80 6.39 21.64
CA PRO A 334 9.15 5.50 22.59
C PRO A 334 8.07 4.61 21.97
N ILE A 335 7.35 5.11 20.96
CA ILE A 335 6.34 4.33 20.24
C ILE A 335 7.03 3.27 19.39
N ARG A 336 8.10 3.62 18.68
CA ARG A 336 8.89 2.64 17.92
C ARG A 336 9.47 1.55 18.80
N LEU A 337 9.93 1.89 20.00
CA LEU A 337 10.44 0.91 20.96
C LEU A 337 9.33 -0.05 21.40
N ALA A 338 8.13 0.47 21.72
CA ALA A 338 6.98 -0.35 22.09
C ALA A 338 6.53 -1.26 20.93
N MET A 339 6.50 -0.74 19.70
CA MET A 339 6.16 -1.52 18.50
C MET A 339 7.20 -2.61 18.24
N GLY A 340 8.50 -2.28 18.37
CA GLY A 340 9.58 -3.26 18.22
C GLY A 340 9.55 -4.36 19.30
N ALA A 341 9.14 -4.03 20.54
CA ALA A 341 8.91 -5.03 21.60
C ALA A 341 7.72 -5.95 21.25
N ALA A 342 6.73 -5.45 20.53
CA ALA A 342 5.63 -6.23 19.98
C ALA A 342 5.98 -6.95 18.67
N LYS A 343 7.26 -6.91 18.23
CA LYS A 343 7.76 -7.45 16.96
C LYS A 343 7.08 -6.84 15.72
N ILE A 344 6.72 -5.58 15.79
CA ILE A 344 6.15 -4.81 14.69
C ILE A 344 7.21 -3.80 14.27
N ASP A 345 7.85 -4.03 13.14
CA ASP A 345 8.94 -3.18 12.65
C ASP A 345 8.98 -3.21 11.11
N PRO A 346 7.93 -2.66 10.46
CA PRO A 346 7.72 -2.81 9.03
C PRO A 346 8.87 -2.19 8.23
N PHE A 347 9.38 -2.98 7.31
CA PHE A 347 10.48 -2.61 6.43
C PHE A 347 10.04 -2.71 4.97
N TYR A 348 10.27 -1.65 4.22
CA TYR A 348 9.88 -1.54 2.82
C TYR A 348 11.10 -1.46 1.93
N THR A 349 11.13 -2.28 0.88
CA THR A 349 12.16 -2.24 -0.15
C THR A 349 11.51 -2.14 -1.53
N ARG A 350 11.98 -1.22 -2.35
CA ARG A 350 11.51 -0.99 -3.70
C ARG A 350 12.66 -1.06 -4.68
N PHE A 351 12.46 -1.81 -5.75
CA PHE A 351 13.42 -1.95 -6.84
C PHE A 351 12.90 -1.33 -8.13
N ASP A 352 13.79 -0.71 -8.88
CA ASP A 352 13.65 -0.64 -10.33
C ASP A 352 13.86 -2.04 -10.90
N SER A 353 12.96 -2.51 -11.75
CA SER A 353 12.96 -3.91 -12.15
C SER A 353 12.72 -4.08 -13.64
N GLU A 354 13.36 -5.11 -14.17
CA GLU A 354 13.09 -5.67 -15.49
C GLU A 354 12.17 -6.88 -15.33
N MET A 355 11.33 -7.10 -16.29
CA MET A 355 10.55 -8.32 -16.40
C MET A 355 10.63 -8.91 -17.80
N SER A 356 10.46 -10.22 -17.88
CA SER A 356 10.23 -10.92 -19.16
C SER A 356 8.93 -11.69 -19.11
N LEU A 357 8.18 -11.64 -20.20
CA LEU A 357 6.99 -12.45 -20.44
C LEU A 357 7.30 -13.45 -21.54
N SER A 358 7.16 -14.73 -21.23
CA SER A 358 7.23 -15.83 -22.20
C SER A 358 5.86 -16.48 -22.30
N ILE A 359 5.41 -16.71 -23.52
CA ILE A 359 4.18 -17.45 -23.82
C ILE A 359 4.61 -18.63 -24.68
N GLU A 360 4.05 -19.81 -24.44
CA GLU A 360 4.41 -21.01 -25.20
C GLU A 360 4.24 -20.78 -26.72
N GLY A 361 5.31 -21.03 -27.47
CA GLY A 361 5.34 -20.81 -28.92
C GLY A 361 5.66 -19.39 -29.39
N GLU A 362 5.85 -18.44 -28.46
CA GLU A 362 6.21 -17.05 -28.80
C GLU A 362 7.64 -16.71 -28.37
N THR A 363 8.23 -15.71 -29.02
CA THR A 363 9.52 -15.15 -28.57
C THR A 363 9.31 -14.37 -27.25
N PRO A 364 10.14 -14.61 -26.22
CA PRO A 364 10.06 -13.85 -24.98
C PRO A 364 10.18 -12.33 -25.21
N LYS A 365 9.36 -11.56 -24.51
CA LYS A 365 9.34 -10.11 -24.54
C LYS A 365 9.80 -9.55 -23.21
N THR A 366 10.44 -8.39 -23.22
CA THR A 366 10.94 -7.73 -22.02
C THR A 366 10.23 -6.40 -21.80
N GLY A 367 10.17 -5.99 -20.56
CA GLY A 367 9.58 -4.73 -20.12
C GLY A 367 10.13 -4.31 -18.77
N PHE A 368 9.58 -3.23 -18.23
CA PHE A 368 10.06 -2.63 -16.99
C PHE A 368 8.91 -2.40 -16.02
N GLY A 369 9.24 -2.37 -14.75
CA GLY A 369 8.25 -2.13 -13.72
C GLY A 369 8.87 -1.78 -12.38
N VAL A 370 8.02 -1.82 -11.38
CA VAL A 370 8.36 -1.62 -9.98
C VAL A 370 8.14 -2.92 -9.24
N PHE A 371 9.14 -3.35 -8.49
CA PHE A 371 9.09 -4.53 -7.64
C PHE A 371 9.27 -4.12 -6.18
N GLU A 372 8.34 -4.49 -5.33
CA GLU A 372 8.28 -4.09 -3.93
C GLU A 372 8.26 -5.30 -3.01
N ILE A 373 8.95 -5.18 -1.89
CA ILE A 373 8.91 -6.13 -0.80
C ILE A 373 8.50 -5.37 0.47
N MET A 374 7.45 -5.82 1.11
CA MET A 374 7.04 -5.36 2.42
C MET A 374 7.28 -6.46 3.44
N ASP A 375 8.15 -6.21 4.39
CA ASP A 375 8.36 -7.04 5.57
C ASP A 375 7.63 -6.40 6.76
N LEU A 376 6.79 -7.17 7.41
CA LEU A 376 5.94 -6.67 8.51
C LEU A 376 6.51 -6.95 9.91
N LYS A 377 7.59 -7.74 10.00
CA LYS A 377 8.20 -8.19 11.26
C LYS A 377 9.37 -7.35 11.74
#